data_d19d65151e796d08ae919cb761f8ff81
#
_entry.id   d19d65151e796d08ae919cb761f8ff81
#
_cell.length_a   1.000
_cell.length_b   1.000
_cell.length_c   1.000
_cell.angle_alpha   90.00
_cell.angle_beta   90.00
_cell.angle_gamma   90.00
#
_symmetry.space_group_name_H-M   'P 1'
#
loop_
_entity.id
_entity.type
_entity.pdbx_description
1 polymer ?
#
loop_
_entity_poly.entity_id
_entity_poly.type
_entity_poly.pdbx_seq_one_letter_code
_entity_poly.pdbx_strand_id
1 'polypeptide(L)'
;MKKYRIQDLTCSASRLLPDVIGDARVTHGGVYVFKPGETAHPEKVHVHDTDELFFFIQGKGVLPIDGTEYPIETGDVFLVEAGEDHHTRSSEDDPLVAAWWLLDK
;
A
#
# COMPACT_ATOMS: atom_id res chain seq x y z
N MET A 1 -1.29 -8.43 7.14
CA MET A 1 -1.71 -7.61 5.95
C MET A 1 -3.19 -7.81 5.70
N LYS A 2 -3.88 -6.74 5.34
CA LYS A 2 -5.30 -6.77 4.99
C LYS A 2 -5.49 -6.11 3.64
N LYS A 3 -6.30 -6.70 2.79
CA LYS A 3 -6.54 -6.20 1.43
C LYS A 3 -8.02 -5.87 1.24
N TYR A 4 -8.29 -4.72 0.63
CA TYR A 4 -9.64 -4.20 0.39
C TYR A 4 -9.76 -3.66 -1.02
N ARG A 5 -11.00 -3.48 -1.49
CA ARG A 5 -11.30 -2.66 -2.67
C ARG A 5 -11.83 -1.32 -2.20
N ILE A 6 -11.37 -0.24 -2.79
CA ILE A 6 -11.76 1.12 -2.36
C ILE A 6 -13.28 1.32 -2.43
N GLN A 7 -13.94 0.73 -3.41
CA GLN A 7 -15.38 0.87 -3.58
C GLN A 7 -16.20 0.23 -2.45
N ASP A 8 -15.59 -0.66 -1.67
CA ASP A 8 -16.26 -1.35 -0.56
C ASP A 8 -16.04 -0.64 0.77
N LEU A 9 -15.28 0.46 0.78
CA LEU A 9 -14.91 1.18 1.98
C LEU A 9 -15.69 2.47 2.14
N THR A 10 -15.87 2.90 3.39
CA THR A 10 -16.41 4.22 3.70
C THR A 10 -15.37 5.28 3.31
N CYS A 11 -15.75 6.20 2.42
CA CYS A 11 -14.92 7.33 2.03
C CYS A 11 -15.53 8.61 2.56
N SER A 12 -14.70 9.44 3.20
CA SER A 12 -15.12 10.68 3.83
C SER A 12 -14.17 11.80 3.45
N ALA A 13 -14.68 13.02 3.34
CA ALA A 13 -13.86 14.19 3.07
C ALA A 13 -12.95 14.55 4.25
N SER A 14 -13.27 14.07 5.46
CA SER A 14 -12.58 14.47 6.69
C SER A 14 -11.79 13.36 7.37
N ARG A 15 -11.94 12.10 6.93
CA ARG A 15 -11.26 10.96 7.55
C ARG A 15 -10.75 9.99 6.48
N LEU A 16 -9.51 9.61 6.61
CA LEU A 16 -8.86 8.67 5.69
C LEU A 16 -9.28 7.25 6.03
N LEU A 17 -10.12 6.66 5.18
CA LEU A 17 -10.50 5.24 5.21
C LEU A 17 -10.72 4.68 6.62
N PRO A 18 -11.71 5.22 7.36
CA PRO A 18 -11.89 4.86 8.77
C PRO A 18 -12.17 3.38 9.01
N ASP A 19 -12.73 2.67 8.02
CA ASP A 19 -12.96 1.22 8.13
C ASP A 19 -11.65 0.43 8.21
N VAL A 20 -10.56 1.02 7.73
CA VAL A 20 -9.25 0.34 7.65
C VAL A 20 -8.33 0.77 8.79
N ILE A 21 -8.19 2.06 9.00
CA ILE A 21 -7.21 2.58 9.98
C ILE A 21 -7.81 2.94 11.33
N GLY A 22 -9.16 2.98 11.44
CA GLY A 22 -9.81 3.35 12.70
C GLY A 22 -9.38 4.73 13.17
N ASP A 23 -8.86 4.82 14.39
CA ASP A 23 -8.40 6.08 15.00
C ASP A 23 -6.90 6.34 14.81
N ALA A 24 -6.20 5.52 14.04
CA ALA A 24 -4.79 5.73 13.77
C ALA A 24 -4.56 7.08 13.06
N ARG A 25 -3.41 7.68 13.31
CA ARG A 25 -3.04 8.97 12.72
C ARG A 25 -2.03 8.77 11.61
N VAL A 26 -2.16 9.55 10.56
CA VAL A 26 -1.13 9.63 9.51
C VAL A 26 0.03 10.46 10.03
N THR A 27 1.23 9.87 10.05
CA THR A 27 2.44 10.59 10.43
C THR A 27 3.08 11.27 9.23
N HIS A 28 3.16 10.56 8.10
CA HIS A 28 3.58 11.12 6.82
C HIS A 28 3.18 10.15 5.71
N GLY A 29 3.33 10.61 4.48
CA GLY A 29 3.00 9.83 3.30
C GLY A 29 3.21 10.62 2.04
N GLY A 30 2.75 10.08 0.94
CA GLY A 30 2.86 10.72 -0.35
C GLY A 30 2.29 9.89 -1.47
N VAL A 31 2.64 10.27 -2.69
CA VAL A 31 2.28 9.54 -3.90
C VAL A 31 3.57 9.13 -4.60
N TYR A 32 3.68 7.87 -4.96
CA TYR A 32 4.84 7.36 -5.69
C TYR A 32 4.41 6.85 -7.06
N VAL A 33 5.11 7.34 -8.09
CA VAL A 33 4.91 6.89 -9.48
C VAL A 33 6.04 5.93 -9.82
N PHE A 34 5.69 4.65 -9.96
CA PHE A 34 6.67 3.61 -10.25
C PHE A 34 7.11 3.67 -11.72
N LYS A 35 8.36 3.30 -11.96
CA LYS A 35 8.84 3.01 -13.30
C LYS A 35 8.38 1.60 -13.70
N PRO A 36 8.29 1.29 -15.02
CA PRO A 36 7.99 -0.07 -15.45
C PRO A 36 8.92 -1.09 -14.81
N GLY A 37 8.35 -2.14 -14.20
CA GLY A 37 9.10 -3.21 -13.58
C GLY A 37 9.85 -2.86 -12.31
N GLU A 38 9.73 -1.65 -11.82
CA GLU A 38 10.46 -1.21 -10.62
C GLU A 38 9.98 -1.96 -9.37
N THR A 39 10.94 -2.34 -8.52
CA THR A 39 10.67 -2.85 -7.18
C THR A 39 11.03 -1.76 -6.17
N ALA A 40 10.07 -1.35 -5.36
CA ALA A 40 10.33 -0.45 -4.24
C ALA A 40 11.09 -1.19 -3.15
N HIS A 41 12.06 -0.52 -2.54
CA HIS A 41 12.85 -1.08 -1.44
C HIS A 41 13.52 -2.40 -1.86
N PRO A 42 14.55 -2.33 -2.74
CA PRO A 42 15.21 -3.53 -3.27
C PRO A 42 16.07 -4.29 -2.26
N GLU A 43 16.24 -3.77 -1.05
CA GLU A 43 16.92 -4.46 0.04
C GLU A 43 16.23 -5.79 0.37
N LYS A 44 16.97 -6.74 0.92
CA LYS A 44 16.47 -8.09 1.18
C LYS A 44 15.28 -8.12 2.13
N VAL A 45 15.28 -7.24 3.13
CA VAL A 45 14.20 -7.12 4.11
C VAL A 45 13.83 -5.65 4.23
N HIS A 46 12.52 -5.36 4.17
CA HIS A 46 12.00 -4.01 4.35
C HIS A 46 10.78 -4.07 5.27
N VAL A 47 10.97 -3.65 6.52
CA VAL A 47 9.91 -3.62 7.55
C VAL A 47 9.85 -2.24 8.19
N HIS A 48 8.67 -1.91 8.72
CA HIS A 48 8.45 -0.70 9.50
C HIS A 48 7.99 -1.05 10.92
N ASP A 49 8.18 -0.11 11.84
CA ASP A 49 7.68 -0.21 13.22
C ASP A 49 6.18 0.10 13.30
N THR A 50 5.63 0.69 12.26
CA THR A 50 4.23 1.13 12.21
C THR A 50 3.53 0.48 11.04
N ASP A 51 2.21 0.52 11.07
CA ASP A 51 1.41 0.08 9.93
C ASP A 51 1.57 1.06 8.76
N GLU A 52 1.44 0.55 7.55
CA GLU A 52 1.49 1.36 6.34
C GLU A 52 0.25 1.09 5.50
N LEU A 53 -0.41 2.17 5.09
CA LEU A 53 -1.60 2.10 4.24
C LEU A 53 -1.19 2.41 2.80
N PHE A 54 -1.57 1.53 1.87
CA PHE A 54 -1.40 1.76 0.44
C PHE A 54 -2.75 1.86 -0.24
N PHE A 55 -2.87 2.85 -1.12
CA PHE A 55 -3.98 2.92 -2.07
C PHE A 55 -3.38 2.95 -3.47
N PHE A 56 -3.65 1.92 -4.27
CA PHE A 56 -3.15 1.83 -5.63
C PHE A 56 -4.13 2.50 -6.59
N ILE A 57 -3.74 3.68 -7.04
CA ILE A 57 -4.59 4.61 -7.79
C ILE A 57 -4.63 4.24 -9.26
N GLN A 58 -3.54 3.65 -9.78
CA GLN A 58 -3.37 3.40 -11.21
C GLN A 58 -2.39 2.25 -11.41
N GLY A 59 -2.57 1.49 -12.49
CA GLY A 59 -1.64 0.44 -12.86
C GLY A 59 -1.89 -0.89 -12.17
N LYS A 60 -0.93 -1.80 -12.34
CA LYS A 60 -0.93 -3.15 -11.76
C LYS A 60 0.44 -3.52 -11.27
N GLY A 61 0.49 -4.53 -10.43
CA GLY A 61 1.74 -5.07 -9.93
C GLY A 61 1.50 -6.19 -8.95
N VAL A 62 2.49 -6.41 -8.10
CA VAL A 62 2.48 -7.44 -7.08
C VAL A 62 3.01 -6.86 -5.79
N LEU A 63 2.38 -7.20 -4.68
CA LEU A 63 2.85 -6.85 -3.34
C LEU A 63 3.25 -8.12 -2.60
N PRO A 64 4.54 -8.47 -2.59
CA PRO A 64 5.03 -9.55 -1.73
C PRO A 64 4.97 -9.13 -0.27
N ILE A 65 4.35 -9.98 0.57
CA ILE A 65 4.30 -9.81 2.02
C ILE A 65 4.85 -11.08 2.64
N ASP A 66 5.95 -10.97 3.36
CA ASP A 66 6.61 -12.11 4.01
C ASP A 66 6.79 -13.30 3.06
N GLY A 67 7.15 -13.03 1.81
CA GLY A 67 7.40 -14.02 0.78
C GLY A 67 6.18 -14.50 0.00
N THR A 68 4.97 -14.12 0.40
CA THR A 68 3.75 -14.44 -0.35
C THR A 68 3.40 -13.27 -1.27
N GLU A 69 3.18 -13.56 -2.56
CA GLU A 69 2.84 -12.53 -3.55
C GLU A 69 1.34 -12.31 -3.65
N TYR A 70 0.92 -11.06 -3.52
CA TYR A 70 -0.48 -10.65 -3.68
C TYR A 70 -0.60 -9.75 -4.90
N PRO A 71 -1.50 -10.07 -5.84
CA PRO A 71 -1.69 -9.21 -7.00
C PRO A 71 -2.28 -7.86 -6.61
N ILE A 72 -1.85 -6.81 -7.33
CA ILE A 72 -2.35 -5.45 -7.14
C ILE A 72 -3.11 -5.02 -8.39
N GLU A 73 -4.30 -4.48 -8.19
CA GLU A 73 -5.11 -3.86 -9.24
C GLU A 73 -5.47 -2.44 -8.83
N THR A 74 -5.76 -1.60 -9.82
CA THR A 74 -6.28 -0.24 -9.59
C THR A 74 -7.49 -0.28 -8.68
N GLY A 75 -7.48 0.53 -7.62
CA GLY A 75 -8.54 0.57 -6.61
C GLY A 75 -8.32 -0.35 -5.43
N ASP A 76 -7.21 -1.10 -5.40
CA ASP A 76 -6.85 -1.92 -4.24
C ASP A 76 -6.30 -1.05 -3.11
N VAL A 77 -6.69 -1.39 -1.89
CA VAL A 77 -6.19 -0.80 -0.65
C VAL A 77 -5.57 -1.91 0.19
N PHE A 78 -4.33 -1.71 0.62
CA PHE A 78 -3.65 -2.67 1.49
C PHE A 78 -3.27 -2.00 2.80
N LEU A 79 -3.52 -2.68 3.90
CA LEU A 79 -2.93 -2.32 5.19
C LEU A 79 -1.82 -3.32 5.48
N VAL A 80 -0.58 -2.86 5.37
CA VAL A 80 0.61 -3.64 5.72
C VAL A 80 0.90 -3.36 7.19
N GLU A 81 0.88 -4.43 7.99
CA GLU A 81 1.03 -4.27 9.44
C GLU A 81 2.51 -4.18 9.83
N ALA A 82 2.76 -3.54 10.97
CA ALA A 82 4.11 -3.39 11.50
C ALA A 82 4.82 -4.75 11.55
N GLY A 83 6.06 -4.79 11.11
CA GLY A 83 6.89 -6.00 11.11
C GLY A 83 6.73 -6.89 9.88
N GLU A 84 5.76 -6.62 9.00
CA GLU A 84 5.62 -7.37 7.77
C GLU A 84 6.63 -6.89 6.72
N ASP A 85 7.40 -7.83 6.17
CA ASP A 85 8.35 -7.55 5.09
C ASP A 85 7.58 -7.36 3.79
N HIS A 86 7.83 -6.24 3.08
CA HIS A 86 7.08 -5.92 1.88
C HIS A 86 7.95 -5.22 0.82
N HIS A 87 7.71 -5.58 -0.44
CA HIS A 87 8.49 -5.10 -1.59
C HIS A 87 7.59 -4.93 -2.80
N THR A 88 6.88 -3.80 -2.91
CA THR A 88 5.98 -3.53 -4.02
C THR A 88 6.73 -3.58 -5.36
N ARG A 89 6.21 -4.37 -6.31
CA ARG A 89 6.78 -4.49 -7.66
C ARG A 89 5.76 -4.05 -8.70
N SER A 90 6.16 -3.11 -9.53
CA SER A 90 5.33 -2.57 -10.60
C SER A 90 5.33 -3.47 -11.83
N SER A 91 4.22 -3.48 -12.55
CA SER A 91 4.13 -4.11 -13.86
C SER A 91 5.00 -3.38 -14.89
N GLU A 92 5.47 -4.11 -15.91
CA GLU A 92 6.23 -3.55 -17.02
C GLU A 92 5.36 -2.73 -17.97
N ASP A 93 4.14 -3.17 -18.21
CA ASP A 93 3.25 -2.60 -19.24
C ASP A 93 2.16 -1.68 -18.69
N ASP A 94 1.96 -1.69 -17.37
CA ASP A 94 0.95 -0.85 -16.72
C ASP A 94 1.46 -0.44 -15.33
N PRO A 95 2.45 0.48 -15.26
CA PRO A 95 3.12 0.80 -14.01
C PRO A 95 2.22 1.38 -12.95
N LEU A 96 2.55 1.08 -11.70
CA LEU A 96 1.78 1.48 -10.53
C LEU A 96 1.93 2.96 -10.21
N VAL A 97 0.84 3.54 -9.72
CA VAL A 97 0.83 4.78 -8.95
C VAL A 97 0.19 4.47 -7.61
N ALA A 98 0.89 4.74 -6.53
CA ALA A 98 0.45 4.44 -5.18
C ALA A 98 0.41 5.71 -4.33
N ALA A 99 -0.68 5.90 -3.60
CA ALA A 99 -0.68 6.78 -2.44
C ALA A 99 -0.35 5.92 -1.22
N TRP A 100 0.49 6.42 -0.33
CA TRP A 100 0.92 5.66 0.84
C TRP A 100 1.00 6.55 2.07
N TRP A 101 0.73 5.97 3.22
CA TRP A 101 0.78 6.68 4.50
C TRP A 101 1.33 5.76 5.59
N LEU A 102 2.21 6.30 6.42
CA LEU A 102 2.60 5.65 7.65
C LEU A 102 1.67 6.09 8.77
N LEU A 103 1.34 5.17 9.64
CA LEU A 103 0.31 5.34 10.66
C LEU A 103 0.90 5.23 12.05
N ASP A 104 0.33 6.03 12.98
CA ASP A 104 0.64 5.96 14.40
C ASP A 104 -0.68 5.72 15.15
N LYS A 105 -0.67 4.74 16.00
CA LYS A 105 -1.87 4.36 16.78
C LYS A 105 -1.87 4.98 18.16
#